data_64bd5bc14a4eec162e9f294dd061d504
#
_entry.id   64bd5bc14a4eec162e9f294dd061d504
#
_cell.length_a   1.000
_cell.length_b   1.000
_cell.length_c   1.000
_cell.angle_alpha   90.00
_cell.angle_beta   90.00
_cell.angle_gamma   90.00
#
_symmetry.space_group_name_H-M   'P 1'
#
loop_
_entity.id
_entity.type
_entity.pdbx_description
1 polymer ?
#
loop_
_entity_poly.entity_id
_entity_poly.type
_entity_poly.pdbx_seq_one_letter_code
_entity_poly.pdbx_strand_id
1 'polypeptide(L)'
;LVNELNQLEGETTPFVKSGLEVIPNFSHNYGPNLSELHFYAELYNSTIEFGEDQAFLIEYAIVNEGTEKVVANLRHAKRQKTADISPLLFSFNIDQLPSGKYDLLINAKNRENELIKSKRVNFFRLNPNLTNYANVHSEQTFVDSLNDINLLREYIKSLYPISSHAEIQFAENQLAYADLNFMQQYFLNFWKTRNPTEPEREWLLYKEQVMIVNEMFGYGNVKGYTTERGRVFLQYGPPDAMQDVPYEPDTYPYSIWQYAKLQGLTDRKFVFYSPSMEMLGYQVLHSNVRGEIFNPGWEADLISGSNMNRRGNREDPGNTIINDRARDLFNNPR
;
A
#
# COMPACT_ATOMS: atom_id res chain seq x y z
N LEU A 1 -12.47 0.86 9.13
CA LEU A 1 -12.62 -0.60 9.23
C LEU A 1 -11.43 -1.19 9.95
N VAL A 2 -11.61 -2.32 10.59
CA VAL A 2 -10.61 -2.97 11.45
C VAL A 2 -10.33 -4.36 10.91
N ASN A 3 -9.05 -4.73 10.85
CA ASN A 3 -8.61 -6.05 10.43
C ASN A 3 -8.60 -7.02 11.62
N GLU A 4 -8.06 -6.58 12.76
CA GLU A 4 -7.93 -7.37 13.97
C GLU A 4 -8.26 -6.53 15.20
N LEU A 5 -8.92 -7.19 16.18
CA LEU A 5 -9.20 -6.65 17.51
C LEU A 5 -8.56 -7.56 18.54
N ASN A 6 -7.56 -7.06 19.23
CA ASN A 6 -6.84 -7.83 20.25
C ASN A 6 -7.07 -7.22 21.64
N GLN A 7 -7.13 -8.06 22.68
CA GLN A 7 -6.99 -7.56 24.04
C GLN A 7 -5.54 -7.13 24.27
N LEU A 8 -5.35 -6.03 24.99
CA LEU A 8 -4.02 -5.55 25.33
C LEU A 8 -3.28 -6.55 26.22
N GLU A 9 -2.28 -7.22 25.66
CA GLU A 9 -1.33 -8.03 26.38
C GLU A 9 0.05 -7.35 26.25
N GLY A 10 0.38 -6.36 27.13
CA GLY A 10 1.71 -5.78 27.18
C GLY A 10 1.82 -4.31 26.79
N GLU A 11 2.85 -3.94 25.99
CA GLU A 11 3.20 -2.56 25.67
C GLU A 11 2.13 -1.86 24.80
N THR A 12 1.89 -0.57 25.04
CA THR A 12 0.93 0.23 24.29
C THR A 12 1.43 0.53 22.90
N THR A 13 0.66 0.14 21.87
CA THR A 13 0.90 0.49 20.48
C THR A 13 0.13 1.77 20.09
N PRO A 14 0.48 2.45 18.98
CA PRO A 14 -0.24 3.60 18.47
C PRO A 14 -1.72 3.30 18.12
N PHE A 15 -2.07 2.03 18.01
CA PHE A 15 -3.41 1.56 17.62
C PHE A 15 -4.31 1.20 18.81
N VAL A 16 -3.92 1.54 20.05
CA VAL A 16 -4.75 1.30 21.22
C VAL A 16 -5.89 2.31 21.31
N LYS A 17 -7.12 1.81 21.35
CA LYS A 17 -8.36 2.58 21.50
C LYS A 17 -9.28 1.89 22.51
N SER A 18 -9.71 2.66 23.51
CA SER A 18 -10.64 2.14 24.54
C SER A 18 -10.21 0.82 25.21
N GLY A 19 -8.89 0.61 25.39
CA GLY A 19 -8.33 -0.59 26.02
C GLY A 19 -8.20 -1.81 25.09
N LEU A 20 -8.42 -1.63 23.79
CA LEU A 20 -8.23 -2.64 22.76
C LEU A 20 -7.19 -2.19 21.74
N GLU A 21 -6.41 -3.10 21.21
CA GLU A 21 -5.58 -2.87 20.05
C GLU A 21 -6.45 -3.03 18.79
N VAL A 22 -6.56 -1.94 18.02
CA VAL A 22 -7.40 -1.83 16.83
C VAL A 22 -6.51 -1.73 15.59
N ILE A 23 -6.25 -2.85 14.92
CA ILE A 23 -5.43 -2.87 13.71
C ILE A 23 -6.30 -2.50 12.50
N PRO A 24 -6.05 -1.35 11.83
CA PRO A 24 -6.89 -0.89 10.73
C PRO A 24 -6.83 -1.80 9.51
N ASN A 25 -7.98 -2.02 8.85
CA ASN A 25 -8.04 -2.57 7.50
C ASN A 25 -8.00 -1.43 6.48
N PHE A 26 -6.82 -1.07 6.04
CA PHE A 26 -6.62 0.04 5.07
C PHE A 26 -7.08 -0.31 3.65
N SER A 27 -7.12 -1.59 3.30
CA SER A 27 -7.53 -2.02 1.96
C SER A 27 -9.04 -2.00 1.77
N HIS A 28 -9.79 -2.02 2.88
CA HIS A 28 -11.25 -2.20 2.90
C HIS A 28 -11.72 -3.47 2.16
N ASN A 29 -10.85 -4.47 2.03
CA ASN A 29 -11.17 -5.73 1.37
C ASN A 29 -11.33 -6.85 2.42
N TYR A 30 -12.35 -7.66 2.23
CA TYR A 30 -12.67 -8.82 3.07
C TYR A 30 -12.65 -10.09 2.23
N GLY A 31 -11.55 -10.82 2.29
CA GLY A 31 -11.35 -12.08 1.58
C GLY A 31 -12.16 -13.24 2.17
N PRO A 32 -12.11 -14.43 1.54
CA PRO A 32 -12.90 -15.58 1.93
C PRO A 32 -12.63 -16.07 3.37
N ASN A 33 -11.43 -15.83 3.89
CA ASN A 33 -11.03 -16.25 5.23
C ASN A 33 -11.44 -15.27 6.34
N LEU A 34 -12.01 -14.12 5.99
CA LEU A 34 -12.48 -13.13 6.94
C LEU A 34 -13.99 -13.26 7.11
N SER A 35 -14.42 -13.90 8.17
CA SER A 35 -15.84 -14.13 8.48
C SER A 35 -16.52 -12.95 9.18
N GLU A 36 -15.73 -12.02 9.71
CA GLU A 36 -16.26 -10.88 10.46
C GLU A 36 -15.74 -9.55 9.91
N LEU A 37 -16.63 -8.58 9.85
CA LEU A 37 -16.32 -7.19 9.57
C LEU A 37 -16.36 -6.41 10.87
N HIS A 38 -15.19 -6.06 11.40
CA HIS A 38 -15.06 -5.21 12.58
C HIS A 38 -14.92 -3.75 12.16
N PHE A 39 -15.51 -2.85 12.95
CA PHE A 39 -15.24 -1.44 12.80
C PHE A 39 -15.13 -0.74 14.15
N TYR A 40 -14.33 0.31 14.16
CA TYR A 40 -14.22 1.27 15.24
C TYR A 40 -14.49 2.67 14.70
N ALA A 41 -15.30 3.45 15.42
CA ALA A 41 -15.57 4.84 15.14
C ALA A 41 -15.75 5.61 16.46
N GLU A 42 -15.60 6.92 16.41
CA GLU A 42 -15.86 7.80 17.54
C GLU A 42 -16.89 8.85 17.14
N LEU A 43 -17.93 9.01 17.96
CA LEU A 43 -18.88 10.10 17.83
C LEU A 43 -18.55 11.16 18.88
N TYR A 44 -18.17 12.34 18.39
CA TYR A 44 -17.81 13.48 19.22
C TYR A 44 -18.99 14.41 19.46
N ASN A 45 -18.98 15.04 20.63
CA ASN A 45 -19.90 16.13 20.99
C ASN A 45 -21.40 15.76 20.87
N SER A 46 -21.73 14.51 21.20
CA SER A 46 -23.14 14.08 21.15
C SER A 46 -24.02 14.83 22.15
N THR A 47 -23.44 15.37 23.22
CA THR A 47 -24.14 16.25 24.19
C THR A 47 -24.65 17.55 23.55
N ILE A 48 -23.91 18.10 22.59
CA ILE A 48 -24.32 19.35 21.89
C ILE A 48 -25.49 19.06 20.94
N GLU A 49 -25.43 17.95 20.22
CA GLU A 49 -26.45 17.63 19.20
C GLU A 49 -27.75 17.06 19.79
N PHE A 50 -27.63 16.24 20.85
CA PHE A 50 -28.79 15.52 21.41
C PHE A 50 -29.21 16.01 22.80
N GLY A 51 -28.43 16.91 23.44
CA GLY A 51 -28.64 17.37 24.81
C GLY A 51 -27.87 16.51 25.84
N GLU A 52 -27.69 17.11 27.04
CA GLU A 52 -27.03 16.42 28.18
C GLU A 52 -27.93 15.30 28.71
N ASP A 53 -27.35 14.22 29.18
CA ASP A 53 -28.04 13.04 29.74
C ASP A 53 -29.15 12.44 28.86
N GLN A 54 -29.11 12.71 27.57
CA GLN A 54 -30.09 12.18 26.64
C GLN A 54 -29.64 10.84 26.07
N ALA A 55 -30.60 10.03 25.61
CA ALA A 55 -30.31 8.82 24.85
C ALA A 55 -30.67 9.05 23.38
N PHE A 56 -29.81 8.62 22.51
CA PHE A 56 -29.97 8.64 21.05
C PHE A 56 -29.81 7.23 20.48
N LEU A 57 -30.24 7.02 19.24
CA LEU A 57 -30.17 5.74 18.57
C LEU A 57 -28.96 5.73 17.63
N ILE A 58 -28.08 4.73 17.79
CA ILE A 58 -27.06 4.41 16.79
C ILE A 58 -27.51 3.19 16.01
N GLU A 59 -27.51 3.31 14.70
CA GLU A 59 -27.84 2.26 13.76
C GLU A 59 -26.62 1.93 12.90
N TYR A 60 -26.30 0.66 12.79
CA TYR A 60 -25.28 0.11 11.88
C TYR A 60 -25.97 -0.73 10.83
N ALA A 61 -25.60 -0.58 9.56
CA ALA A 61 -26.14 -1.40 8.49
C ALA A 61 -25.12 -1.61 7.40
N ILE A 62 -25.13 -2.80 6.78
CA ILE A 62 -24.43 -3.06 5.54
C ILE A 62 -25.43 -2.89 4.39
N VAL A 63 -25.04 -2.08 3.41
CA VAL A 63 -25.83 -1.74 2.22
C VAL A 63 -25.08 -2.23 0.99
N ASN A 64 -25.78 -2.84 0.06
CA ASN A 64 -25.20 -3.17 -1.23
C ASN A 64 -25.10 -1.89 -2.09
N GLU A 65 -23.87 -1.57 -2.56
CA GLU A 65 -23.60 -0.33 -3.30
C GLU A 65 -24.44 -0.21 -4.58
N GLY A 66 -24.62 -1.32 -5.32
CA GLY A 66 -25.33 -1.31 -6.61
C GLY A 66 -26.86 -1.20 -6.49
N THR A 67 -27.44 -1.67 -5.38
CA THR A 67 -28.90 -1.68 -5.19
C THR A 67 -29.38 -0.67 -4.15
N GLU A 68 -28.48 -0.04 -3.42
CA GLU A 68 -28.76 0.88 -2.28
C GLU A 68 -29.68 0.26 -1.19
N LYS A 69 -29.77 -1.08 -1.16
CA LYS A 69 -30.60 -1.81 -0.19
C LYS A 69 -29.77 -2.33 0.96
N VAL A 70 -30.33 -2.22 2.16
CA VAL A 70 -29.76 -2.88 3.35
C VAL A 70 -29.76 -4.38 3.14
N VAL A 71 -28.60 -5.02 3.38
CA VAL A 71 -28.49 -6.47 3.32
C VAL A 71 -29.26 -7.09 4.50
N ALA A 72 -30.14 -8.03 4.20
CA ALA A 72 -30.94 -8.70 5.21
C ALA A 72 -30.02 -9.29 6.33
N ASN A 73 -30.44 -9.12 7.58
CA ASN A 73 -29.73 -9.55 8.79
C ASN A 73 -28.40 -8.83 9.10
N LEU A 74 -27.95 -7.88 8.29
CA LEU A 74 -26.76 -7.06 8.53
C LEU A 74 -27.13 -5.64 8.91
N ARG A 75 -28.02 -5.53 9.89
CA ARG A 75 -28.45 -4.31 10.55
C ARG A 75 -28.48 -4.51 12.06
N HIS A 76 -27.95 -3.53 12.78
CA HIS A 76 -27.98 -3.49 14.24
C HIS A 76 -28.32 -2.08 14.70
N ALA A 77 -29.06 -1.98 15.78
CA ALA A 77 -29.40 -0.69 16.40
C ALA A 77 -29.26 -0.80 17.93
N LYS A 78 -28.63 0.20 18.53
CA LYS A 78 -28.50 0.31 19.97
C LYS A 78 -28.76 1.73 20.45
N ARG A 79 -29.28 1.86 21.68
CA ARG A 79 -29.36 3.15 22.36
C ARG A 79 -28.02 3.46 23.02
N GLN A 80 -27.56 4.69 22.84
CA GLN A 80 -26.34 5.22 23.41
C GLN A 80 -26.68 6.47 24.23
N LYS A 81 -26.05 6.65 25.39
CA LYS A 81 -26.12 7.90 26.14
C LYS A 81 -25.17 8.92 25.53
N THR A 82 -25.56 10.20 25.61
CA THR A 82 -24.70 11.30 25.17
C THR A 82 -23.44 11.41 26.04
N ALA A 83 -22.33 11.72 25.40
CA ALA A 83 -21.04 11.96 26.03
C ALA A 83 -20.19 12.84 25.08
N ASP A 84 -19.12 13.43 25.59
CA ASP A 84 -18.19 14.22 24.76
C ASP A 84 -17.54 13.34 23.68
N ILE A 85 -17.18 12.11 24.04
CA ILE A 85 -16.67 11.11 23.13
C ILE A 85 -17.43 9.79 23.37
N SER A 86 -18.09 9.29 22.35
CA SER A 86 -18.78 8.01 22.37
C SER A 86 -18.07 7.02 21.43
N PRO A 87 -17.29 6.05 21.95
CA PRO A 87 -16.68 5.03 21.12
C PRO A 87 -17.73 4.05 20.60
N LEU A 88 -17.65 3.75 19.33
CA LEU A 88 -18.54 2.84 18.62
C LEU A 88 -17.70 1.67 18.09
N LEU A 89 -17.91 0.51 18.65
CA LEU A 89 -17.28 -0.74 18.25
C LEU A 89 -18.36 -1.78 18.01
N PHE A 90 -18.31 -2.44 16.85
CA PHE A 90 -19.23 -3.50 16.51
C PHE A 90 -18.65 -4.43 15.44
N SER A 91 -19.16 -5.66 15.38
CA SER A 91 -18.77 -6.67 14.39
C SER A 91 -20.00 -7.22 13.69
N PHE A 92 -19.93 -7.33 12.37
CA PHE A 92 -20.91 -8.09 11.60
C PHE A 92 -20.32 -9.42 11.16
N ASN A 93 -21.06 -10.51 11.36
CA ASN A 93 -20.73 -11.75 10.68
C ASN A 93 -21.10 -11.61 9.19
N ILE A 94 -20.09 -11.72 8.33
CA ILE A 94 -20.20 -11.56 6.88
C ILE A 94 -19.97 -12.88 6.12
N ASP A 95 -20.02 -14.03 6.81
CA ASP A 95 -19.86 -15.35 6.17
C ASP A 95 -20.85 -15.55 5.02
N GLN A 96 -22.09 -15.13 5.23
CA GLN A 96 -23.16 -15.28 4.26
C GLN A 96 -23.32 -14.06 3.34
N LEU A 97 -22.36 -13.11 3.38
CA LEU A 97 -22.38 -11.95 2.49
C LEU A 97 -21.74 -12.35 1.16
N PRO A 98 -22.47 -12.30 0.02
CA PRO A 98 -21.93 -12.61 -1.30
C PRO A 98 -20.77 -11.70 -1.71
N SER A 99 -20.02 -12.14 -2.71
CA SER A 99 -19.00 -11.26 -3.33
C SER A 99 -19.66 -10.02 -3.90
N GLY A 100 -19.06 -8.84 -3.63
CA GLY A 100 -19.60 -7.58 -4.10
C GLY A 100 -19.05 -6.36 -3.36
N LYS A 101 -19.52 -5.20 -3.79
CA LYS A 101 -19.25 -3.92 -3.15
C LYS A 101 -20.36 -3.57 -2.19
N TYR A 102 -19.96 -3.12 -1.02
CA TYR A 102 -20.87 -2.79 0.06
C TYR A 102 -20.42 -1.53 0.78
N ASP A 103 -21.38 -0.88 1.44
CA ASP A 103 -21.14 0.21 2.35
C ASP A 103 -21.53 -0.17 3.77
N LEU A 104 -20.66 0.11 4.72
CA LEU A 104 -21.02 0.20 6.11
C LEU A 104 -21.62 1.58 6.38
N LEU A 105 -22.88 1.64 6.76
CA LEU A 105 -23.54 2.84 7.24
C LEU A 105 -23.53 2.87 8.77
N ILE A 106 -23.19 4.03 9.32
CA ILE A 106 -23.30 4.34 10.75
C ILE A 106 -24.15 5.59 10.87
N ASN A 107 -25.35 5.44 11.40
CA ASN A 107 -26.33 6.51 11.53
C ASN A 107 -26.59 6.83 12.99
N ALA A 108 -26.56 8.11 13.35
CA ALA A 108 -27.01 8.60 14.64
C ALA A 108 -28.36 9.32 14.46
N LYS A 109 -29.36 8.91 15.23
CA LYS A 109 -30.74 9.37 15.15
C LYS A 109 -31.23 9.90 16.50
N ASN A 110 -32.07 10.92 16.47
CA ASN A 110 -32.72 11.46 17.65
C ASN A 110 -33.88 10.54 18.13
N ARG A 111 -34.61 10.99 19.15
CA ARG A 111 -35.77 10.25 19.71
C ARG A 111 -36.92 10.15 18.75
N GLU A 112 -37.07 11.11 17.88
CA GLU A 112 -38.06 11.20 16.81
C GLU A 112 -37.67 10.34 15.59
N ASN A 113 -36.57 9.57 15.69
CA ASN A 113 -36.02 8.74 14.63
C ASN A 113 -35.52 9.53 13.40
N GLU A 114 -35.26 10.83 13.56
CA GLU A 114 -34.67 11.65 12.52
C GLU A 114 -33.15 11.42 12.46
N LEU A 115 -32.61 11.36 11.23
CA LEU A 115 -31.19 11.18 10.98
C LEU A 115 -30.46 12.51 11.26
N ILE A 116 -29.61 12.51 12.28
CA ILE A 116 -28.82 13.68 12.66
C ILE A 116 -27.43 13.61 12.03
N LYS A 117 -26.79 12.43 12.03
CA LYS A 117 -25.45 12.23 11.46
C LYS A 117 -25.36 10.88 10.78
N SER A 118 -24.64 10.84 9.66
CA SER A 118 -24.36 9.59 8.93
C SER A 118 -22.91 9.52 8.52
N LYS A 119 -22.32 8.33 8.59
CA LYS A 119 -21.03 8.00 8.03
C LYS A 119 -21.18 6.78 7.15
N ARG A 120 -20.62 6.84 5.93
CA ARG A 120 -20.59 5.74 4.96
C ARG A 120 -19.14 5.36 4.73
N VAL A 121 -18.84 4.07 4.78
CA VAL A 121 -17.50 3.52 4.51
C VAL A 121 -17.65 2.33 3.58
N ASN A 122 -17.10 2.45 2.38
CA ASN A 122 -17.15 1.39 1.38
C ASN A 122 -16.18 0.25 1.71
N PHE A 123 -16.56 -0.95 1.32
CA PHE A 123 -15.69 -2.13 1.38
C PHE A 123 -16.06 -3.13 0.28
N PHE A 124 -15.13 -4.03 0.00
CA PHE A 124 -15.34 -5.14 -0.92
C PHE A 124 -15.34 -6.46 -0.17
N ARG A 125 -16.33 -7.32 -0.43
CA ARG A 125 -16.40 -8.70 0.06
C ARG A 125 -16.09 -9.67 -1.06
N LEU A 126 -15.19 -10.63 -0.81
CA LEU A 126 -15.03 -11.83 -1.61
C LEU A 126 -15.56 -13.03 -0.85
N ASN A 127 -16.52 -13.73 -1.43
CA ASN A 127 -17.04 -14.98 -0.92
C ASN A 127 -17.30 -15.95 -2.10
N PRO A 128 -16.30 -16.75 -2.50
CA PRO A 128 -16.41 -17.62 -3.67
C PRO A 128 -17.46 -18.72 -3.50
N ASN A 129 -17.86 -19.02 -2.26
CA ASN A 129 -18.87 -20.05 -1.96
C ASN A 129 -20.31 -19.57 -2.15
N LEU A 130 -20.50 -18.25 -2.28
CA LEU A 130 -21.80 -17.63 -2.45
C LEU A 130 -21.83 -16.88 -3.76
N THR A 131 -22.04 -17.58 -4.86
CA THR A 131 -22.14 -17.03 -6.20
C THR A 131 -23.46 -16.30 -6.39
N ASN A 132 -23.49 -15.00 -6.15
CA ASN A 132 -24.44 -14.09 -6.78
C ASN A 132 -23.68 -13.09 -7.64
N TYR A 133 -23.04 -13.58 -8.70
CA TYR A 133 -22.34 -12.78 -9.71
C TYR A 133 -23.27 -11.90 -10.56
N ALA A 134 -24.57 -11.92 -10.32
CA ALA A 134 -25.57 -11.34 -11.21
C ALA A 134 -25.62 -9.80 -11.23
N ASN A 135 -24.91 -9.09 -10.35
CA ASN A 135 -25.06 -7.63 -10.23
C ASN A 135 -23.78 -6.81 -10.11
N VAL A 136 -22.61 -7.36 -10.42
CA VAL A 136 -21.34 -6.62 -10.31
C VAL A 136 -20.95 -5.85 -11.58
N HIS A 137 -21.57 -6.16 -12.73
CA HIS A 137 -21.28 -5.53 -14.00
C HIS A 137 -22.54 -4.94 -14.65
N SER A 138 -22.89 -3.72 -14.26
CA SER A 138 -23.82 -2.89 -15.08
C SER A 138 -23.10 -2.05 -16.14
N GLU A 139 -21.78 -1.90 -16.04
CA GLU A 139 -20.95 -1.17 -17.02
C GLU A 139 -19.74 -2.03 -17.41
N GLN A 140 -19.54 -2.18 -18.71
CA GLN A 140 -18.34 -2.79 -19.28
C GLN A 140 -17.12 -1.95 -18.89
N THR A 141 -16.14 -2.57 -18.25
CA THR A 141 -14.90 -1.92 -17.80
C THR A 141 -13.70 -2.50 -18.55
N PHE A 142 -12.59 -1.79 -18.58
CA PHE A 142 -11.38 -2.23 -19.28
C PHE A 142 -10.83 -3.56 -18.75
N VAL A 143 -11.09 -3.89 -17.48
CA VAL A 143 -10.63 -5.16 -16.89
C VAL A 143 -11.36 -6.39 -17.45
N ASP A 144 -12.54 -6.21 -18.03
CA ASP A 144 -13.30 -7.32 -18.64
C ASP A 144 -12.57 -7.92 -19.85
N SER A 145 -11.65 -7.17 -20.46
CA SER A 145 -10.76 -7.64 -21.53
C SER A 145 -9.57 -8.45 -21.03
N LEU A 146 -9.24 -8.41 -19.73
CA LEU A 146 -8.10 -9.07 -19.12
C LEU A 146 -8.45 -10.51 -18.69
N ASN A 147 -8.61 -11.40 -19.66
CA ASN A 147 -9.12 -12.77 -19.46
C ASN A 147 -8.02 -13.81 -19.13
N ASP A 148 -6.73 -13.44 -19.22
CA ASP A 148 -5.63 -14.32 -18.81
C ASP A 148 -5.27 -14.09 -17.35
N ILE A 149 -5.59 -15.07 -16.50
CA ILE A 149 -5.36 -15.02 -15.07
C ILE A 149 -3.87 -14.90 -14.71
N ASN A 150 -2.97 -15.50 -15.50
CA ASN A 150 -1.54 -15.43 -15.23
C ASN A 150 -0.97 -14.06 -15.62
N LEU A 151 -1.43 -13.53 -16.74
CA LEU A 151 -1.07 -12.17 -17.16
C LEU A 151 -1.58 -11.13 -16.17
N LEU A 152 -2.83 -11.26 -15.72
CA LEU A 152 -3.39 -10.34 -14.72
C LEU A 152 -2.66 -10.42 -13.39
N ARG A 153 -2.26 -11.64 -12.96
CA ARG A 153 -1.43 -11.83 -11.77
C ARG A 153 -0.08 -11.12 -11.91
N GLU A 154 0.54 -11.19 -13.09
CA GLU A 154 1.77 -10.46 -13.37
C GLU A 154 1.55 -8.94 -13.32
N TYR A 155 0.48 -8.44 -13.91
CA TYR A 155 0.13 -7.03 -13.84
C TYR A 155 -0.05 -6.56 -12.38
N ILE A 156 -0.74 -7.32 -11.56
CA ILE A 156 -0.92 -6.99 -10.14
C ILE A 156 0.42 -6.97 -9.39
N LYS A 157 1.31 -7.93 -9.64
CA LYS A 157 2.66 -7.92 -9.05
C LYS A 157 3.47 -6.70 -9.48
N SER A 158 3.30 -6.25 -10.73
CA SER A 158 3.98 -5.05 -11.21
C SER A 158 3.51 -3.75 -10.53
N LEU A 159 2.39 -3.77 -9.79
CA LEU A 159 1.90 -2.63 -9.01
C LEU A 159 2.63 -2.44 -7.66
N TYR A 160 3.38 -3.44 -7.19
CA TYR A 160 4.01 -3.41 -5.87
C TYR A 160 4.86 -2.15 -5.61
N PRO A 161 5.65 -1.62 -6.56
CA PRO A 161 6.39 -0.38 -6.36
C PRO A 161 5.54 0.83 -5.98
N ILE A 162 4.29 0.89 -6.43
CA ILE A 162 3.35 2.00 -6.18
C ILE A 162 2.25 1.63 -5.18
N SER A 163 2.33 0.44 -4.59
CA SER A 163 1.36 -0.05 -3.61
C SER A 163 1.77 0.31 -2.19
N SER A 164 0.80 0.53 -1.33
CA SER A 164 1.02 0.56 0.11
C SER A 164 1.37 -0.84 0.63
N HIS A 165 2.00 -0.91 1.80
CA HIS A 165 2.32 -2.19 2.44
C HIS A 165 1.09 -3.08 2.63
N ALA A 166 -0.05 -2.49 3.00
CA ALA A 166 -1.32 -3.22 3.16
C ALA A 166 -1.84 -3.80 1.83
N GLU A 167 -1.72 -3.05 0.72
CA GLU A 167 -2.10 -3.54 -0.61
C GLU A 167 -1.21 -4.70 -1.05
N ILE A 168 0.11 -4.64 -0.77
CA ILE A 168 1.06 -5.73 -1.07
C ILE A 168 0.69 -6.98 -0.26
N GLN A 169 0.55 -6.86 1.06
CA GLN A 169 0.17 -7.98 1.91
C GLN A 169 -1.16 -8.61 1.49
N PHE A 170 -2.14 -7.78 1.14
CA PHE A 170 -3.42 -8.28 0.63
C PHE A 170 -3.23 -9.06 -0.67
N ALA A 171 -2.48 -8.49 -1.63
CA ALA A 171 -2.21 -9.15 -2.90
C ALA A 171 -1.47 -10.49 -2.72
N GLU A 172 -0.47 -10.56 -1.87
CA GLU A 172 0.30 -11.78 -1.59
C GLU A 172 -0.54 -12.87 -0.93
N ASN A 173 -1.37 -12.49 0.04
CA ASN A 173 -2.17 -13.45 0.81
C ASN A 173 -3.42 -13.94 0.06
N GLN A 174 -4.02 -13.10 -0.78
CA GLN A 174 -5.31 -13.38 -1.39
C GLN A 174 -5.22 -13.81 -2.86
N LEU A 175 -4.27 -13.25 -3.62
CA LEU A 175 -4.22 -13.52 -5.05
C LEU A 175 -3.67 -14.90 -5.43
N ALA A 176 -2.99 -15.59 -4.52
CA ALA A 176 -2.51 -16.95 -4.77
C ALA A 176 -3.67 -17.92 -5.07
N TYR A 177 -4.85 -17.66 -4.48
CA TYR A 177 -6.04 -18.53 -4.54
C TYR A 177 -7.25 -17.85 -5.21
N ALA A 178 -7.09 -16.63 -5.69
CA ALA A 178 -8.18 -15.84 -6.26
C ALA A 178 -8.55 -16.32 -7.66
N ASP A 179 -9.85 -16.24 -7.97
CA ASP A 179 -10.35 -16.42 -9.32
C ASP A 179 -10.11 -15.16 -10.20
N LEU A 180 -10.38 -15.28 -11.50
CA LEU A 180 -10.18 -14.21 -12.46
C LEU A 180 -11.01 -12.96 -12.12
N ASN A 181 -12.28 -13.14 -11.75
CA ASN A 181 -13.19 -12.03 -11.46
C ASN A 181 -12.71 -11.22 -10.27
N PHE A 182 -12.22 -11.88 -9.23
CA PHE A 182 -11.66 -11.20 -8.08
C PHE A 182 -10.42 -10.38 -8.42
N MET A 183 -9.51 -10.96 -9.21
CA MET A 183 -8.32 -10.25 -9.67
C MET A 183 -8.68 -9.03 -10.53
N GLN A 184 -9.66 -9.16 -11.41
CA GLN A 184 -10.16 -8.05 -12.22
C GLN A 184 -10.75 -6.93 -11.36
N GLN A 185 -11.55 -7.28 -10.34
CA GLN A 185 -12.12 -6.30 -9.41
C GLN A 185 -11.05 -5.61 -8.55
N TYR A 186 -10.08 -6.38 -8.03
CA TYR A 186 -8.95 -5.80 -7.29
C TYR A 186 -8.19 -4.81 -8.18
N PHE A 187 -7.87 -5.20 -9.40
CA PHE A 187 -7.12 -4.39 -10.35
C PHE A 187 -7.88 -3.12 -10.76
N LEU A 188 -9.17 -3.24 -11.02
CA LEU A 188 -10.03 -2.10 -11.30
C LEU A 188 -10.10 -1.12 -10.12
N ASN A 189 -10.30 -1.64 -8.91
CA ASN A 189 -10.38 -0.81 -7.70
C ASN A 189 -9.06 -0.11 -7.39
N PHE A 190 -7.94 -0.77 -7.62
CA PHE A 190 -6.61 -0.18 -7.46
C PHE A 190 -6.46 1.09 -8.29
N TRP A 191 -6.89 1.04 -9.56
CA TRP A 191 -6.78 2.17 -10.47
C TRP A 191 -7.88 3.21 -10.24
N LYS A 192 -9.12 2.78 -9.95
CA LYS A 192 -10.23 3.71 -9.60
C LYS A 192 -9.94 4.52 -8.32
N THR A 193 -9.24 3.95 -7.37
CA THR A 193 -8.86 4.68 -6.14
C THR A 193 -7.83 5.78 -6.44
N ARG A 194 -6.95 5.56 -7.42
CA ARG A 194 -5.90 6.51 -7.81
C ARG A 194 -6.37 7.55 -8.83
N ASN A 195 -7.17 7.10 -9.79
CA ASN A 195 -7.82 7.98 -10.77
C ASN A 195 -9.27 7.49 -11.02
N PRO A 196 -10.27 8.07 -10.31
CA PRO A 196 -11.67 7.68 -10.44
C PRO A 196 -12.26 7.96 -11.82
N THR A 197 -11.73 8.95 -12.53
CA THR A 197 -12.28 9.43 -13.80
C THR A 197 -11.77 8.63 -15.00
N GLU A 198 -10.45 8.32 -15.01
CA GLU A 198 -9.79 7.66 -16.14
C GLU A 198 -8.87 6.52 -15.66
N PRO A 199 -9.40 5.50 -14.98
CA PRO A 199 -8.57 4.42 -14.39
C PRO A 199 -7.83 3.59 -15.44
N GLU A 200 -8.43 3.36 -16.61
CA GLU A 200 -7.80 2.64 -17.72
C GLU A 200 -6.59 3.40 -18.29
N ARG A 201 -6.73 4.70 -18.49
CA ARG A 201 -5.65 5.53 -19.00
C ARG A 201 -4.46 5.53 -18.05
N GLU A 202 -4.71 5.64 -16.74
CA GLU A 202 -3.68 5.59 -15.72
C GLU A 202 -2.94 4.26 -15.75
N TRP A 203 -3.68 3.15 -15.88
CA TRP A 203 -3.09 1.83 -16.05
C TRP A 203 -2.22 1.75 -17.31
N LEU A 204 -2.69 2.23 -18.45
CA LEU A 204 -1.93 2.13 -19.70
C LEU A 204 -0.61 2.91 -19.63
N LEU A 205 -0.62 4.11 -19.04
CA LEU A 205 0.59 4.90 -18.81
C LEU A 205 1.57 4.17 -17.88
N TYR A 206 1.07 3.59 -16.79
CA TYR A 206 1.91 2.81 -15.88
C TYR A 206 2.47 1.55 -16.53
N LYS A 207 1.65 0.85 -17.31
CA LYS A 207 2.08 -0.35 -18.06
C LYS A 207 3.24 -0.05 -19.01
N GLU A 208 3.23 1.09 -19.67
CA GLU A 208 4.36 1.52 -20.52
C GLU A 208 5.63 1.68 -19.66
N GLN A 209 5.54 2.27 -18.48
CA GLN A 209 6.68 2.38 -17.57
C GLN A 209 7.16 1.00 -17.10
N VAL A 210 6.26 0.07 -16.83
CA VAL A 210 6.64 -1.32 -16.48
C VAL A 210 7.38 -2.01 -17.64
N MET A 211 6.96 -1.77 -18.88
CA MET A 211 7.65 -2.31 -20.07
C MET A 211 9.07 -1.75 -20.17
N ILE A 212 9.24 -0.44 -20.05
CA ILE A 212 10.54 0.25 -20.06
C ILE A 212 11.45 -0.31 -18.95
N VAL A 213 10.93 -0.43 -17.75
CA VAL A 213 11.67 -0.95 -16.59
C VAL A 213 12.08 -2.41 -16.78
N ASN A 214 11.22 -3.23 -17.38
CA ASN A 214 11.55 -4.63 -17.68
C ASN A 214 12.69 -4.73 -18.71
N GLU A 215 12.71 -3.86 -19.71
CA GLU A 215 13.79 -3.79 -20.71
C GLU A 215 15.10 -3.27 -20.10
N MET A 216 15.03 -2.20 -19.31
CA MET A 216 16.23 -1.56 -18.75
C MET A 216 16.88 -2.35 -17.61
N PHE A 217 16.10 -2.98 -16.75
CA PHE A 217 16.58 -3.52 -15.48
C PHE A 217 16.29 -5.00 -15.29
N GLY A 218 15.56 -5.64 -16.23
CA GLY A 218 15.33 -7.08 -16.22
C GLY A 218 16.57 -7.84 -16.67
N TYR A 219 16.75 -9.06 -16.15
CA TYR A 219 17.83 -9.97 -16.56
C TYR A 219 17.45 -11.41 -16.30
N GLY A 220 17.83 -12.30 -17.23
CA GLY A 220 17.45 -13.71 -17.14
C GLY A 220 15.94 -13.89 -16.96
N ASN A 221 15.54 -14.52 -15.87
CA ASN A 221 14.13 -14.69 -15.50
C ASN A 221 13.63 -13.62 -14.50
N VAL A 222 14.45 -12.64 -14.15
CA VAL A 222 14.11 -11.57 -13.22
C VAL A 222 13.45 -10.43 -13.98
N LYS A 223 12.22 -10.12 -13.64
CA LYS A 223 11.48 -8.97 -14.21
C LYS A 223 12.05 -7.67 -13.66
N GLY A 224 12.20 -6.66 -14.52
CA GLY A 224 12.75 -5.37 -14.13
C GLY A 224 11.99 -4.69 -12.98
N TYR A 225 10.67 -4.79 -12.94
CA TYR A 225 9.83 -4.20 -11.89
C TYR A 225 10.08 -4.84 -10.50
N THR A 226 10.71 -6.02 -10.42
CA THR A 226 11.08 -6.67 -9.15
C THR A 226 12.47 -6.28 -8.66
N THR A 227 13.25 -5.59 -9.47
CA THR A 227 14.59 -5.09 -9.09
C THR A 227 14.48 -3.78 -8.30
N GLU A 228 15.48 -3.48 -7.46
CA GLU A 228 15.50 -2.22 -6.71
C GLU A 228 15.54 -0.98 -7.63
N ARG A 229 16.28 -1.03 -8.75
CA ARG A 229 16.26 0.06 -9.73
C ARG A 229 14.88 0.21 -10.38
N GLY A 230 14.25 -0.91 -10.73
CA GLY A 230 12.89 -0.90 -11.27
C GLY A 230 11.85 -0.38 -10.27
N ARG A 231 11.96 -0.79 -9.00
CA ARG A 231 11.12 -0.29 -7.92
C ARG A 231 11.22 1.24 -7.80
N VAL A 232 12.43 1.75 -7.70
CA VAL A 232 12.66 3.21 -7.57
C VAL A 232 12.14 3.96 -8.80
N PHE A 233 12.39 3.45 -10.00
CA PHE A 233 11.89 4.06 -11.23
C PHE A 233 10.36 4.12 -11.29
N LEU A 234 9.69 3.03 -10.94
CA LEU A 234 8.22 2.97 -10.96
C LEU A 234 7.57 3.79 -9.84
N GLN A 235 8.21 3.85 -8.68
CA GLN A 235 7.69 4.56 -7.51
C GLN A 235 7.85 6.08 -7.61
N TYR A 236 8.97 6.54 -8.17
CA TYR A 236 9.36 7.95 -8.18
C TYR A 236 9.40 8.58 -9.58
N GLY A 237 9.21 7.77 -10.63
CA GLY A 237 9.38 8.18 -12.01
C GLY A 237 10.83 8.04 -12.49
N PRO A 238 11.07 8.35 -13.79
CA PRO A 238 12.43 8.38 -14.33
C PRO A 238 13.27 9.46 -13.64
N PRO A 239 14.54 9.18 -13.31
CA PRO A 239 15.45 10.19 -12.78
C PRO A 239 15.83 11.19 -13.85
N ASP A 240 16.18 12.41 -13.45
CA ASP A 240 16.67 13.46 -14.37
C ASP A 240 18.08 13.12 -14.90
N ALA A 241 18.89 12.41 -14.11
CA ALA A 241 20.19 11.90 -14.53
C ALA A 241 20.46 10.50 -13.93
N MET A 242 21.04 9.63 -14.75
CA MET A 242 21.55 8.31 -14.34
C MET A 242 23.03 8.21 -14.74
N GLN A 243 23.87 7.90 -13.78
CA GLN A 243 25.29 7.65 -14.01
C GLN A 243 25.67 6.26 -13.59
N ASP A 244 25.88 5.40 -14.56
CA ASP A 244 26.33 4.02 -14.34
C ASP A 244 27.85 3.97 -14.37
N VAL A 245 28.44 3.37 -13.34
CA VAL A 245 29.88 3.12 -13.23
C VAL A 245 30.06 1.61 -13.12
N PRO A 246 30.12 0.91 -14.25
CA PRO A 246 30.22 -0.54 -14.29
C PRO A 246 31.58 -1.07 -13.82
N TYR A 247 32.60 -0.25 -13.94
CA TYR A 247 33.94 -0.60 -13.52
C TYR A 247 34.68 0.62 -12.96
N GLU A 248 35.14 0.45 -11.74
CA GLU A 248 36.09 1.34 -11.08
C GLU A 248 36.98 0.47 -10.18
N PRO A 249 38.34 0.69 -10.15
CA PRO A 249 39.20 -0.10 -9.31
C PRO A 249 38.77 -0.05 -7.84
N ASP A 250 38.77 -1.23 -7.22
CA ASP A 250 38.52 -1.40 -5.79
C ASP A 250 37.07 -1.11 -5.33
N THR A 251 36.12 -0.96 -6.25
CA THR A 251 34.71 -0.75 -5.92
C THR A 251 33.81 -1.84 -6.50
N TYR A 252 32.61 -1.95 -5.93
CA TYR A 252 31.50 -2.64 -6.60
C TYR A 252 31.03 -1.82 -7.79
N PRO A 253 30.45 -2.43 -8.84
CA PRO A 253 29.70 -1.68 -9.85
C PRO A 253 28.59 -0.88 -9.17
N TYR A 254 28.44 0.39 -9.52
CA TYR A 254 27.44 1.26 -8.92
C TYR A 254 26.75 2.16 -9.93
N SER A 255 25.62 2.70 -9.52
CA SER A 255 24.82 3.66 -10.29
C SER A 255 24.33 4.76 -9.36
N ILE A 256 24.45 6.01 -9.80
CA ILE A 256 23.95 7.18 -9.07
C ILE A 256 22.82 7.81 -9.88
N TRP A 257 21.64 7.89 -9.27
CA TRP A 257 20.48 8.53 -9.85
C TRP A 257 20.18 9.85 -9.16
N GLN A 258 19.85 10.84 -9.95
CA GLN A 258 19.48 12.15 -9.45
C GLN A 258 18.07 12.53 -9.91
N TYR A 259 17.34 13.11 -8.98
CA TYR A 259 16.07 13.78 -9.17
C TYR A 259 16.24 15.25 -8.78
N ALA A 260 16.11 16.18 -9.72
CA ALA A 260 16.19 17.61 -9.47
C ALA A 260 15.13 18.06 -8.46
N LYS A 261 13.93 17.44 -8.57
CA LYS A 261 12.83 17.65 -7.62
C LYS A 261 12.06 16.35 -7.41
N LEU A 262 11.91 15.93 -6.14
CA LEU A 262 11.14 14.76 -5.75
C LEU A 262 10.41 14.99 -4.43
N GLN A 263 9.11 14.69 -4.36
CA GLN A 263 8.28 14.89 -3.16
C GLN A 263 8.33 16.32 -2.58
N GLY A 264 8.43 17.32 -3.46
CA GLY A 264 8.53 18.73 -3.06
C GLY A 264 9.92 19.18 -2.58
N LEU A 265 10.89 18.28 -2.52
CA LEU A 265 12.27 18.55 -2.12
C LEU A 265 13.19 18.51 -3.35
N THR A 266 14.24 19.32 -3.34
CA THR A 266 15.24 19.39 -4.41
C THR A 266 16.42 18.48 -4.14
N ASP A 267 17.16 18.13 -5.20
CA ASP A 267 18.42 17.38 -5.15
C ASP A 267 18.30 16.05 -4.38
N ARG A 268 17.37 15.21 -4.84
CA ARG A 268 17.21 13.87 -4.29
C ARG A 268 18.01 12.86 -5.09
N LYS A 269 18.66 11.93 -4.39
CA LYS A 269 19.62 10.99 -5.00
C LYS A 269 19.46 9.59 -4.45
N PHE A 270 19.79 8.62 -5.31
CA PHE A 270 19.95 7.22 -4.96
C PHE A 270 21.32 6.74 -5.41
N VAL A 271 21.96 5.97 -4.57
CA VAL A 271 23.17 5.21 -4.88
C VAL A 271 22.81 3.74 -4.87
N PHE A 272 22.98 3.10 -6.00
CA PHE A 272 22.81 1.66 -6.15
C PHE A 272 24.18 0.99 -6.33
N TYR A 273 24.34 -0.23 -5.86
CA TYR A 273 25.53 -1.03 -6.08
C TYR A 273 25.17 -2.48 -6.38
N SER A 274 26.07 -3.19 -7.07
CA SER A 274 25.92 -4.61 -7.33
C SER A 274 26.91 -5.43 -6.47
N PRO A 275 26.44 -6.03 -5.37
CA PRO A 275 27.33 -6.80 -4.48
C PRO A 275 27.89 -8.06 -5.11
N SER A 276 27.26 -8.59 -6.16
CA SER A 276 27.73 -9.77 -6.90
C SER A 276 28.84 -9.47 -7.90
N MET A 277 29.20 -8.21 -8.14
CA MET A 277 30.15 -7.76 -9.16
C MET A 277 29.71 -8.02 -10.63
N GLU A 278 28.50 -8.52 -10.85
CA GLU A 278 28.00 -8.95 -12.16
C GLU A 278 27.26 -7.86 -12.93
N MET A 279 27.24 -6.63 -12.42
CA MET A 279 26.42 -5.52 -12.94
C MET A 279 24.93 -5.83 -13.02
N LEU A 280 24.50 -6.83 -12.27
CA LEU A 280 23.12 -7.31 -12.15
C LEU A 280 22.70 -7.25 -10.69
N GLY A 281 21.39 -7.27 -10.43
CA GLY A 281 20.88 -7.34 -9.06
C GLY A 281 21.29 -6.14 -8.19
N TYR A 282 21.29 -4.94 -8.77
CA TYR A 282 21.61 -3.72 -8.04
C TYR A 282 20.68 -3.52 -6.86
N GLN A 283 21.24 -3.16 -5.71
CA GLN A 283 20.55 -2.85 -4.47
C GLN A 283 20.74 -1.38 -4.11
N VAL A 284 19.77 -0.79 -3.41
CA VAL A 284 19.95 0.56 -2.86
C VAL A 284 20.98 0.52 -1.75
N LEU A 285 22.07 1.27 -1.91
CA LEU A 285 23.12 1.44 -0.91
C LEU A 285 22.86 2.66 -0.03
N HIS A 286 22.43 3.75 -0.64
CA HIS A 286 22.16 5.01 0.04
C HIS A 286 21.13 5.84 -0.72
N SER A 287 20.33 6.61 0.02
CA SER A 287 19.49 7.65 -0.53
C SER A 287 19.30 8.78 0.48
N ASN A 288 19.09 10.01 -0.02
CA ASN A 288 18.64 11.14 0.77
C ASN A 288 17.13 11.41 0.61
N VAL A 289 16.38 10.46 0.01
CA VAL A 289 14.92 10.51 -0.11
C VAL A 289 14.28 10.01 1.19
N ARG A 290 13.27 10.71 1.65
CA ARG A 290 12.55 10.33 2.88
C ARG A 290 11.85 8.98 2.70
N GLY A 291 12.09 8.06 3.65
CA GLY A 291 11.52 6.71 3.64
C GLY A 291 12.39 5.67 2.94
N GLU A 292 13.51 6.07 2.36
CA GLU A 292 14.52 5.18 1.75
C GLU A 292 15.71 4.95 2.69
N ILE A 293 16.60 4.04 2.29
CA ILE A 293 17.78 3.67 3.07
C ILE A 293 18.74 4.85 3.16
N PHE A 294 18.90 5.40 4.36
CA PHE A 294 19.91 6.43 4.64
C PHE A 294 21.16 5.81 5.26
N ASN A 295 22.22 5.71 4.48
CA ASN A 295 23.52 5.16 4.91
C ASN A 295 24.61 6.25 4.79
N PRO A 296 25.00 6.92 5.86
CA PRO A 296 26.04 7.96 5.80
C PRO A 296 27.43 7.43 5.49
N GLY A 297 27.67 6.12 5.65
CA GLY A 297 28.94 5.45 5.36
C GLY A 297 29.02 4.80 3.98
N TRP A 298 28.08 5.07 3.08
CA TRP A 298 27.92 4.40 1.79
C TRP A 298 29.19 4.39 0.92
N GLU A 299 30.01 5.45 0.99
CA GLU A 299 31.25 5.55 0.23
C GLU A 299 32.26 4.47 0.64
N ALA A 300 32.30 4.16 1.94
CA ALA A 300 33.15 3.11 2.48
C ALA A 300 32.60 1.72 2.13
N ASP A 301 31.27 1.56 2.14
CA ASP A 301 30.60 0.29 1.83
C ASP A 301 30.64 -0.03 0.33
N LEU A 302 30.88 0.97 -0.52
CA LEU A 302 31.06 0.81 -1.95
C LEU A 302 32.38 0.12 -2.30
N ILE A 303 33.36 0.13 -1.39
CA ILE A 303 34.68 -0.50 -1.61
C ILE A 303 34.54 -2.02 -1.55
N SER A 304 34.96 -2.71 -2.60
CA SER A 304 34.85 -4.17 -2.71
C SER A 304 35.73 -4.90 -1.70
N GLY A 305 35.22 -6.04 -1.18
CA GLY A 305 35.85 -6.82 -0.11
C GLY A 305 37.26 -7.34 -0.35
N SER A 306 37.75 -7.35 -1.61
CA SER A 306 39.14 -7.69 -1.93
C SER A 306 40.16 -6.75 -1.28
N ASN A 307 39.73 -5.53 -0.92
CA ASN A 307 40.58 -4.55 -0.26
C ASN A 307 40.31 -4.36 1.24
N MET A 308 39.25 -4.97 1.79
CA MET A 308 39.05 -4.94 3.25
C MET A 308 40.22 -5.57 4.01
N ASN A 309 40.90 -6.60 3.43
CA ASN A 309 42.07 -7.20 4.03
C ASN A 309 43.35 -6.33 3.94
N ARG A 310 43.39 -5.34 3.04
CA ARG A 310 44.50 -4.35 3.00
C ARG A 310 44.33 -3.25 4.05
N ARG A 311 43.11 -3.03 4.60
CA ARG A 311 42.84 -2.08 5.70
C ARG A 311 43.50 -2.47 7.02
N GLY A 312 43.75 -3.77 7.26
CA GLY A 312 44.29 -4.26 8.55
C GLY A 312 45.75 -3.87 8.84
N ASN A 313 46.48 -3.27 7.90
CA ASN A 313 47.91 -2.97 8.05
C ASN A 313 48.30 -1.49 7.86
N ARG A 314 47.34 -0.55 7.92
CA ARG A 314 47.62 0.89 7.91
C ARG A 314 47.21 1.53 9.22
N GLU A 315 48.20 1.68 10.10
CA GLU A 315 48.17 2.47 11.33
C GLU A 315 48.17 3.99 11.04
N ASP A 316 47.33 4.47 10.16
CA ASP A 316 47.21 5.91 9.92
C ASP A 316 45.77 6.36 10.14
N PRO A 317 45.44 6.98 11.31
CA PRO A 317 44.08 7.38 11.66
C PRO A 317 43.51 8.49 10.80
N GLY A 318 44.29 9.03 9.85
CA GLY A 318 43.92 10.17 9.00
C GLY A 318 43.58 9.84 7.55
N ASN A 319 43.79 8.59 7.10
CA ASN A 319 43.60 8.23 5.69
C ASN A 319 42.38 7.30 5.51
N THR A 320 41.20 7.82 5.76
CA THR A 320 39.97 7.18 5.29
C THR A 320 40.02 7.18 3.77
N ILE A 321 40.15 6.01 3.14
CA ILE A 321 40.00 5.90 1.68
C ILE A 321 38.54 6.25 1.37
N ILE A 322 38.33 7.49 1.03
CA ILE A 322 37.05 8.00 0.55
C ILE A 322 37.07 7.76 -0.96
N ASN A 323 36.00 7.19 -1.50
CA ASN A 323 35.85 7.15 -2.95
C ASN A 323 35.51 8.56 -3.47
N ASP A 324 36.56 9.36 -3.71
CA ASP A 324 36.41 10.75 -4.11
C ASP A 324 35.62 10.90 -5.41
N ARG A 325 35.72 9.93 -6.32
CA ARG A 325 34.96 9.95 -7.58
C ARG A 325 33.48 9.71 -7.36
N ALA A 326 33.10 8.68 -6.60
CA ALA A 326 31.70 8.41 -6.31
C ALA A 326 31.07 9.58 -5.53
N ARG A 327 31.82 10.16 -4.60
CA ARG A 327 31.40 11.38 -3.88
C ARG A 327 31.23 12.57 -4.83
N ASP A 328 32.18 12.79 -5.75
CA ASP A 328 32.09 13.88 -6.72
C ASP A 328 30.89 13.71 -7.65
N LEU A 329 30.63 12.51 -8.15
CA LEU A 329 29.46 12.18 -8.95
C LEU A 329 28.15 12.34 -8.15
N PHE A 330 28.15 12.03 -6.85
CA PHE A 330 27.00 12.24 -6.01
C PHE A 330 26.73 13.72 -5.77
N ASN A 331 27.76 14.52 -5.55
CA ASN A 331 27.61 15.95 -5.28
C ASN A 331 27.39 16.78 -6.56
N ASN A 332 28.01 16.38 -7.66
CA ASN A 332 28.03 17.10 -8.95
C ASN A 332 27.65 16.13 -10.09
N PRO A 333 26.42 15.67 -10.18
CA PRO A 333 25.99 14.79 -11.28
C PRO A 333 26.04 15.55 -12.59
N ARG A 334 26.55 14.92 -13.63
CA ARG A 334 26.77 15.50 -14.96
C ARG A 334 25.76 14.94 -15.95
#